data_67ae1ce3a0a632e4f311c34a5f14b72e
#
_entry.id   67ae1ce3a0a632e4f311c34a5f14b72e
#
_cell.length_a   1.000
_cell.length_b   1.000
_cell.length_c   1.000
_cell.angle_alpha   90.00
_cell.angle_beta   90.00
_cell.angle_gamma   90.00
#
_symmetry.space_group_name_H-M   'P 1'
#
loop_
_entity.id
_entity.type
_entity.pdbx_description
1 polymer ?
#
loop_
_entity_poly.entity_id
_entity_poly.type
_entity_poly.pdbx_seq_one_letter_code
_entity_poly.pdbx_strand_id
1 'polypeptide(L)'
;GSYGRTGKVNFAPYAASTVYEALFDEWYKTGYGAVLKALGNKDLTWEKTDKFNIGIETQTLNKRLTIDFEYYYDKTIDLVNDVTLSHTSGFSTYKDNMGEVVNKGVEVEVRADIYRDRNWNVSLWGNMAHNKNEILKISDSQKAYNQRVAEFYKKEAFNQELTGSSLDDANYSVPIPQYAEGASLTSIWAVRSLGIDPTTGK
;
A
#
# COMPACT_ATOMS: atom_id res chain seq x y z
N GLY A 1 -5.92 2.22 -27.94
CA GLY A 1 -5.14 1.77 -26.79
C GLY A 1 -3.81 2.48 -26.71
N SER A 2 -3.21 2.45 -25.55
CA SER A 2 -1.91 3.06 -25.28
C SER A 2 -1.04 2.13 -24.45
N TYR A 3 0.27 2.24 -24.63
CA TYR A 3 1.28 1.61 -23.77
C TYR A 3 2.39 2.62 -23.51
N GLY A 4 2.84 2.72 -22.27
CA GLY A 4 3.92 3.62 -21.89
C GLY A 4 4.56 3.24 -20.57
N ARG A 5 5.80 3.68 -20.35
CA ARG A 5 6.51 3.57 -19.08
C ARG A 5 6.72 4.95 -18.50
N THR A 6 6.35 5.12 -17.24
CA THR A 6 6.57 6.34 -16.47
C THR A 6 7.50 6.05 -15.29
N GLY A 7 8.42 6.97 -15.00
CA GLY A 7 9.25 6.94 -13.80
C GLY A 7 8.74 7.95 -12.78
N LYS A 8 8.80 7.59 -11.49
CA LYS A 8 8.45 8.47 -10.39
C LYS A 8 9.51 8.40 -9.30
N VAL A 9 9.94 9.55 -8.81
CA VAL A 9 10.77 9.65 -7.62
C VAL A 9 9.83 9.88 -6.43
N ASN A 10 9.70 8.87 -5.58
CA ASN A 10 8.79 8.87 -4.41
C ASN A 10 9.56 8.92 -3.09
N PHE A 11 10.70 9.58 -3.09
CA PHE A 11 11.53 9.74 -1.90
C PHE A 11 12.25 11.08 -1.90
N ALA A 12 12.65 11.55 -0.71
CA ALA A 12 13.40 12.77 -0.57
C ALA A 12 14.81 12.63 -1.21
N PRO A 13 15.41 13.72 -1.74
CA PRO A 13 16.71 13.67 -2.40
C PRO A 13 17.84 13.03 -1.58
N TYR A 14 17.70 13.03 -0.26
CA TYR A 14 18.70 12.48 0.67
C TYR A 14 18.41 11.06 1.13
N ALA A 15 17.33 10.44 0.69
CA ALA A 15 16.92 9.10 1.16
C ALA A 15 17.95 8.00 0.81
N ALA A 16 18.75 8.22 -0.23
CA ALA A 16 19.85 7.32 -0.59
C ALA A 16 21.12 7.53 0.27
N SER A 17 21.21 8.63 1.01
CA SER A 17 22.39 8.99 1.79
C SER A 17 22.11 8.96 3.28
N THR A 18 23.05 8.48 4.06
CA THR A 18 23.01 8.58 5.51
C THR A 18 23.14 10.03 5.94
N VAL A 19 22.23 10.53 6.76
CA VAL A 19 22.16 11.91 7.22
C VAL A 19 22.60 12.00 8.67
N TYR A 20 23.52 12.92 8.93
CA TYR A 20 23.96 13.28 10.28
C TYR A 20 23.43 14.66 10.65
N GLU A 21 23.04 14.83 11.90
CA GLU A 21 22.66 16.11 12.49
C GLU A 21 23.78 16.60 13.41
N ALA A 22 24.25 17.83 13.17
CA ALA A 22 25.26 18.45 14.02
C ALA A 22 24.60 18.97 15.30
N LEU A 23 25.16 18.63 16.45
CA LEU A 23 24.72 19.10 17.76
C LEU A 23 25.51 20.36 18.13
N PHE A 24 24.89 21.53 18.00
CA PHE A 24 25.53 22.81 18.29
C PHE A 24 25.48 23.18 19.77
N ASP A 25 24.59 22.55 20.54
CA ASP A 25 24.39 22.81 21.96
C ASP A 25 25.29 21.94 22.87
N GLU A 26 25.94 20.94 22.30
CA GLU A 26 26.83 20.03 23.01
C GLU A 26 28.29 20.22 22.56
N TRP A 27 29.13 20.62 23.52
CA TRP A 27 30.53 20.84 23.29
C TRP A 27 31.38 19.63 23.71
N TYR A 28 32.12 19.10 22.76
CA TYR A 28 33.15 18.12 22.99
C TYR A 28 34.51 18.77 22.96
N LYS A 29 35.50 18.22 23.63
CA LYS A 29 36.85 18.75 23.66
C LYS A 29 37.46 18.94 22.25
N THR A 30 36.99 18.22 21.27
CA THR A 30 37.46 18.22 19.86
C THR A 30 36.52 18.94 18.89
N GLY A 31 35.45 19.58 19.33
CA GLY A 31 34.47 20.28 18.51
C GLY A 31 33.01 19.92 18.77
N TYR A 32 32.17 20.14 17.77
CA TYR A 32 30.73 19.81 17.87
C TYR A 32 30.47 18.30 17.68
N GLY A 33 29.50 17.81 18.38
CA GLY A 33 28.99 16.44 18.19
C GLY A 33 28.14 16.30 16.93
N ALA A 34 28.03 15.08 16.42
CA ALA A 34 27.07 14.74 15.37
C ALA A 34 26.38 13.43 15.73
N VAL A 35 25.07 13.38 15.53
CA VAL A 35 24.26 12.15 15.68
C VAL A 35 23.75 11.69 14.33
N LEU A 36 23.61 10.39 14.19
CA LEU A 36 23.00 9.80 13.00
C LEU A 36 21.49 10.07 13.03
N LYS A 37 21.00 10.84 12.06
CA LYS A 37 19.57 11.24 11.96
C LYS A 37 18.73 10.31 11.13
N ALA A 38 19.26 9.80 10.02
CA ALA A 38 18.58 8.90 9.13
C ALA A 38 19.54 7.93 8.43
N LEU A 39 19.09 6.69 8.27
CA LEU A 39 19.79 5.70 7.47
C LEU A 39 19.44 5.87 6.00
N GLY A 40 20.46 6.01 5.15
CA GLY A 40 20.30 6.03 3.70
C GLY A 40 20.36 4.64 3.10
N ASN A 41 19.63 4.45 2.00
CA ASN A 41 19.71 3.26 1.17
C ASN A 41 20.38 3.60 -0.16
N LYS A 42 21.63 3.16 -0.35
CA LYS A 42 22.40 3.44 -1.56
C LYS A 42 21.87 2.71 -2.79
N ASP A 43 21.12 1.63 -2.58
CA ASP A 43 20.56 0.79 -3.63
C ASP A 43 19.14 1.23 -4.03
N LEU A 44 18.67 2.36 -3.47
CA LEU A 44 17.35 2.88 -3.75
C LEU A 44 17.22 3.34 -5.21
N THR A 45 16.25 2.76 -5.92
CA THR A 45 15.96 3.08 -7.33
C THR A 45 14.59 3.74 -7.48
N TRP A 46 14.36 4.37 -8.62
CA TRP A 46 13.10 5.03 -8.94
C TRP A 46 12.00 4.02 -9.20
N GLU A 47 10.81 4.33 -8.76
CA GLU A 47 9.61 3.59 -9.15
C GLU A 47 9.38 3.72 -10.66
N LYS A 48 9.07 2.60 -11.31
CA LYS A 48 8.73 2.54 -12.74
C LYS A 48 7.37 1.91 -12.87
N THR A 49 6.49 2.55 -13.62
CA THR A 49 5.16 2.01 -13.89
C THR A 49 4.99 1.79 -15.38
N ASP A 50 4.79 0.53 -15.76
CA ASP A 50 4.34 0.13 -17.09
C ASP A 50 2.81 0.23 -17.13
N LYS A 51 2.30 1.09 -18.00
CA LYS A 51 0.86 1.35 -18.16
C LYS A 51 0.40 0.81 -19.49
N PHE A 52 -0.59 -0.05 -19.45
CA PHE A 52 -1.32 -0.51 -20.62
C PHE A 52 -2.79 -0.16 -20.48
N ASN A 53 -3.33 0.45 -21.51
CA ASN A 53 -4.72 0.85 -21.57
C ASN A 53 -5.31 0.51 -22.95
N ILE A 54 -6.51 -0.03 -22.96
CA ILE A 54 -7.29 -0.26 -24.15
C ILE A 54 -8.73 0.20 -23.90
N GLY A 55 -9.24 1.07 -24.77
CA GLY A 55 -10.59 1.60 -24.68
C GLY A 55 -11.34 1.43 -26.01
N ILE A 56 -12.65 1.26 -25.90
CA ILE A 56 -13.57 1.20 -27.02
C ILE A 56 -14.71 2.15 -26.73
N GLU A 57 -14.84 3.16 -27.56
CA GLU A 57 -15.98 4.08 -27.59
C GLU A 57 -16.89 3.70 -28.75
N THR A 58 -18.16 3.48 -28.44
CA THR A 58 -19.15 3.12 -29.45
C THR A 58 -20.38 4.02 -29.36
N GLN A 59 -20.73 4.63 -30.49
CA GLN A 59 -21.97 5.40 -30.63
C GLN A 59 -22.91 4.70 -31.62
N THR A 60 -24.10 4.37 -31.16
CA THR A 60 -25.11 3.64 -31.97
C THR A 60 -26.50 4.26 -31.85
N LEU A 61 -27.49 3.72 -32.56
CA LEU A 61 -28.88 4.22 -32.59
C LEU A 61 -28.98 5.71 -32.92
N ASN A 62 -28.32 6.16 -34.01
CA ASN A 62 -28.27 7.56 -34.42
C ASN A 62 -27.73 8.49 -33.31
N LYS A 63 -26.65 8.06 -32.65
CA LYS A 63 -26.00 8.74 -31.52
C LYS A 63 -26.86 8.85 -30.25
N ARG A 64 -27.89 8.00 -30.14
CA ARG A 64 -28.70 7.95 -28.91
C ARG A 64 -28.13 7.07 -27.82
N LEU A 65 -27.27 6.14 -28.18
CA LEU A 65 -26.58 5.28 -27.22
C LEU A 65 -25.06 5.41 -27.40
N THR A 66 -24.39 5.85 -26.36
CA THR A 66 -22.92 5.88 -26.24
C THR A 66 -22.52 4.90 -25.17
N ILE A 67 -21.57 4.04 -25.49
CA ILE A 67 -20.95 3.08 -24.56
C ILE A 67 -19.45 3.29 -24.66
N ASP A 68 -18.83 3.59 -23.52
CA ASP A 68 -17.41 3.67 -23.35
C ASP A 68 -16.97 2.51 -22.44
N PHE A 69 -16.05 1.73 -22.93
CA PHE A 69 -15.43 0.63 -22.21
C PHE A 69 -13.93 0.83 -22.16
N GLU A 70 -13.34 0.76 -20.99
CA GLU A 70 -11.91 0.89 -20.77
C GLU A 70 -11.38 -0.25 -19.90
N TYR A 71 -10.27 -0.83 -20.32
CA TYR A 71 -9.48 -1.78 -19.52
C TYR A 71 -8.08 -1.23 -19.34
N TYR A 72 -7.60 -1.22 -18.13
CA TYR A 72 -6.24 -0.81 -17.80
C TYR A 72 -5.49 -1.87 -17.00
N TYR A 73 -4.17 -1.88 -17.18
CA TYR A 73 -3.23 -2.73 -16.47
C TYR A 73 -1.95 -1.94 -16.21
N ASP A 74 -1.75 -1.54 -14.96
CA ASP A 74 -0.62 -0.75 -14.51
C ASP A 74 0.26 -1.62 -13.61
N LYS A 75 1.49 -1.91 -14.05
CA LYS A 75 2.48 -2.66 -13.28
C LYS A 75 3.56 -1.72 -12.79
N THR A 76 3.63 -1.51 -11.48
CA THR A 76 4.69 -0.74 -10.83
C THR A 76 5.76 -1.70 -10.33
N ILE A 77 7.00 -1.43 -10.71
CA ILE A 77 8.21 -2.12 -10.27
C ILE A 77 9.08 -1.16 -9.46
N ASP A 78 9.91 -1.71 -8.59
CA ASP A 78 10.78 -0.94 -7.69
C ASP A 78 9.99 0.04 -6.78
N LEU A 79 8.78 -0.35 -6.36
CA LEU A 79 7.93 0.46 -5.47
C LEU A 79 8.69 0.81 -4.20
N VAL A 80 8.78 2.10 -3.88
CA VAL A 80 9.48 2.59 -2.69
C VAL A 80 8.52 2.73 -1.52
N ASN A 81 8.84 2.08 -0.41
CA ASN A 81 8.06 2.19 0.82
C ASN A 81 8.98 2.21 2.05
N ASP A 82 8.40 2.52 3.20
CA ASP A 82 9.07 2.46 4.48
C ASP A 82 9.05 1.03 5.02
N VAL A 83 10.25 0.49 5.29
CA VAL A 83 10.44 -0.80 5.94
C VAL A 83 10.68 -0.56 7.42
N THR A 84 9.89 -1.21 8.28
CA THR A 84 10.04 -1.10 9.73
C THR A 84 11.31 -1.82 10.17
N LEU A 85 12.14 -1.10 10.93
CA LEU A 85 13.36 -1.63 11.52
C LEU A 85 13.10 -2.06 12.97
N SER A 86 13.99 -2.90 13.49
CA SER A 86 14.01 -3.21 14.92
C SER A 86 14.36 -1.96 15.73
N HIS A 87 13.68 -1.74 16.85
CA HIS A 87 13.96 -0.63 17.77
C HIS A 87 15.42 -0.62 18.28
N THR A 88 16.09 -1.76 18.26
CA THR A 88 17.52 -1.85 18.63
C THR A 88 18.45 -1.14 17.64
N SER A 89 17.99 -0.82 16.43
CA SER A 89 18.75 -0.05 15.45
C SER A 89 18.80 1.46 15.74
N GLY A 90 17.93 1.94 16.64
CA GLY A 90 17.73 3.36 16.91
C GLY A 90 16.87 4.08 15.87
N PHE A 91 16.37 3.38 14.85
CA PHE A 91 15.52 3.90 13.79
C PHE A 91 14.22 3.12 13.69
N SER A 92 13.12 3.80 13.41
CA SER A 92 11.81 3.17 13.21
C SER A 92 11.64 2.58 11.83
N THR A 93 12.08 3.30 10.81
CA THR A 93 11.90 2.93 9.40
C THR A 93 13.09 3.32 8.55
N TYR A 94 13.22 2.66 7.41
CA TYR A 94 14.11 3.06 6.35
C TYR A 94 13.46 2.80 4.99
N LYS A 95 13.85 3.56 3.93
CA LYS A 95 13.25 3.41 2.60
C LYS A 95 13.93 2.31 1.81
N ASP A 96 13.11 1.42 1.23
CA ASP A 96 13.56 0.31 0.39
C ASP A 96 12.63 0.11 -0.81
N ASN A 97 13.14 -0.49 -1.86
CA ASN A 97 12.33 -0.91 -3.00
C ASN A 97 11.58 -2.19 -2.64
N MET A 98 10.28 -2.07 -2.36
CA MET A 98 9.47 -3.17 -1.81
C MET A 98 9.15 -4.28 -2.80
N GLY A 99 9.30 -4.04 -4.09
CA GLY A 99 8.99 -5.05 -5.09
C GLY A 99 8.01 -4.58 -6.16
N GLU A 100 7.02 -5.40 -6.48
CA GLU A 100 6.16 -5.20 -7.64
C GLU A 100 4.69 -5.21 -7.23
N VAL A 101 3.92 -4.26 -7.79
CA VAL A 101 2.48 -4.13 -7.58
C VAL A 101 1.78 -3.97 -8.92
N VAL A 102 0.65 -4.63 -9.06
CA VAL A 102 -0.25 -4.47 -10.21
C VAL A 102 -1.54 -3.82 -9.77
N ASN A 103 -1.96 -2.86 -10.56
CA ASN A 103 -3.28 -2.25 -10.48
C ASN A 103 -3.98 -2.47 -11.83
N LYS A 104 -5.09 -3.19 -11.83
CA LYS A 104 -5.83 -3.51 -13.05
C LYS A 104 -7.31 -3.34 -12.83
N GLY A 105 -8.00 -2.90 -13.87
CA GLY A 105 -9.43 -2.69 -13.73
C GLY A 105 -10.14 -2.52 -15.06
N VAL A 106 -11.46 -2.42 -14.93
CA VAL A 106 -12.38 -2.14 -16.02
C VAL A 106 -13.27 -0.97 -15.64
N GLU A 107 -13.52 -0.11 -16.60
CA GLU A 107 -14.45 1.01 -16.47
C GLU A 107 -15.45 0.94 -17.61
N VAL A 108 -16.71 1.19 -17.30
CA VAL A 108 -17.80 1.20 -18.28
C VAL A 108 -18.65 2.41 -18.01
N GLU A 109 -18.86 3.20 -19.04
CA GLU A 109 -19.83 4.31 -19.03
C GLU A 109 -20.87 4.07 -20.10
N VAL A 110 -22.13 4.25 -19.74
CA VAL A 110 -23.27 4.13 -20.66
C VAL A 110 -24.11 5.38 -20.58
N ARG A 111 -24.37 5.96 -21.73
CA ARG A 111 -25.29 7.08 -21.89
C ARG A 111 -26.32 6.77 -22.94
N ALA A 112 -27.60 6.91 -22.62
CA ALA A 112 -28.71 6.64 -23.50
C ALA A 112 -29.70 7.83 -23.53
N ASP A 113 -29.93 8.38 -24.72
CA ASP A 113 -31.01 9.35 -24.95
C ASP A 113 -32.29 8.56 -25.25
N ILE A 114 -33.10 8.34 -24.21
CA ILE A 114 -34.29 7.47 -24.26
C ILE A 114 -35.40 8.14 -25.08
N TYR A 115 -35.62 9.42 -24.85
CA TYR A 115 -36.63 10.19 -25.52
C TYR A 115 -36.10 11.57 -25.88
N ARG A 116 -36.32 11.97 -27.15
CA ARG A 116 -35.94 13.31 -27.64
C ARG A 116 -36.99 13.81 -28.62
N ASP A 117 -37.65 14.89 -28.23
CA ASP A 117 -38.61 15.60 -29.04
C ASP A 117 -38.35 17.11 -28.93
N ARG A 118 -39.14 17.94 -29.64
CA ARG A 118 -38.99 19.39 -29.67
C ARG A 118 -39.03 20.04 -28.29
N ASN A 119 -39.84 19.47 -27.38
CA ASN A 119 -40.10 20.02 -26.05
C ASN A 119 -39.48 19.21 -24.90
N TRP A 120 -39.05 17.96 -25.15
CA TRP A 120 -38.56 17.05 -24.11
C TRP A 120 -37.28 16.32 -24.56
N ASN A 121 -36.32 16.28 -23.68
CA ASN A 121 -35.15 15.45 -23.84
C ASN A 121 -34.94 14.65 -22.56
N VAL A 122 -35.03 13.33 -22.62
CA VAL A 122 -34.83 12.43 -21.50
C VAL A 122 -33.62 11.54 -21.79
N SER A 123 -32.56 11.73 -21.03
CA SER A 123 -31.35 10.93 -21.11
C SER A 123 -31.08 10.23 -19.78
N LEU A 124 -30.59 9.01 -19.88
CA LEU A 124 -30.11 8.20 -18.76
C LEU A 124 -28.60 7.98 -18.94
N TRP A 125 -27.83 8.10 -17.87
CA TRP A 125 -26.43 7.76 -17.87
C TRP A 125 -26.07 7.02 -16.60
N GLY A 126 -25.04 6.18 -16.68
CA GLY A 126 -24.48 5.46 -15.54
C GLY A 126 -23.07 5.02 -15.84
N ASN A 127 -22.28 4.89 -14.79
CA ASN A 127 -20.92 4.37 -14.86
C ASN A 127 -20.71 3.27 -13.84
N MET A 128 -19.78 2.36 -14.16
CA MET A 128 -19.31 1.31 -13.28
C MET A 128 -17.79 1.19 -13.41
N ALA A 129 -17.11 1.12 -12.29
CA ALA A 129 -15.67 0.87 -12.26
C ALA A 129 -15.37 -0.29 -11.30
N HIS A 130 -14.47 -1.18 -11.72
CA HIS A 130 -13.93 -2.23 -10.88
C HIS A 130 -12.42 -2.21 -10.95
N ASN A 131 -11.76 -2.07 -9.80
CA ASN A 131 -10.32 -2.05 -9.68
C ASN A 131 -9.83 -3.18 -8.77
N LYS A 132 -8.77 -3.89 -9.19
CA LYS A 132 -8.04 -4.85 -8.37
C LYS A 132 -6.59 -4.41 -8.24
N ASN A 133 -6.18 -4.17 -7.00
CA ASN A 133 -4.78 -3.94 -6.64
C ASN A 133 -4.19 -5.22 -6.04
N GLU A 134 -2.99 -5.59 -6.43
CA GLU A 134 -2.34 -6.84 -6.01
C GLU A 134 -0.83 -6.66 -5.92
N ILE A 135 -0.25 -7.05 -4.80
CA ILE A 135 1.20 -7.11 -4.59
C ILE A 135 1.71 -8.39 -5.25
N LEU A 136 2.54 -8.26 -6.28
CA LEU A 136 3.13 -9.41 -6.96
C LEU A 136 4.38 -9.93 -6.26
N LYS A 137 5.18 -9.01 -5.72
CA LYS A 137 6.46 -9.33 -5.10
C LYS A 137 6.75 -8.34 -3.98
N ILE A 138 7.28 -8.83 -2.88
CA ILE A 138 7.80 -8.02 -1.76
C ILE A 138 9.32 -8.21 -1.63
N SER A 139 9.99 -7.22 -1.01
CA SER A 139 11.42 -7.30 -0.72
C SER A 139 11.73 -8.39 0.31
N ASP A 140 12.98 -8.87 0.32
CA ASP A 140 13.43 -9.86 1.29
C ASP A 140 13.40 -9.28 2.73
N SER A 141 13.64 -7.98 2.88
CA SER A 141 13.49 -7.24 4.14
C SER A 141 12.07 -7.34 4.69
N GLN A 142 11.06 -7.14 3.82
CA GLN A 142 9.65 -7.26 4.19
C GLN A 142 9.25 -8.70 4.50
N LYS A 143 9.79 -9.69 3.76
CA LYS A 143 9.58 -11.11 4.09
C LYS A 143 10.12 -11.46 5.47
N ALA A 144 11.34 -10.99 5.79
CA ALA A 144 11.95 -11.19 7.10
C ALA A 144 11.16 -10.52 8.23
N TYR A 145 10.58 -9.33 7.97
CA TYR A 145 9.69 -8.67 8.92
C TYR A 145 8.42 -9.48 9.16
N ASN A 146 7.75 -9.94 8.10
CA ASN A 146 6.54 -10.76 8.20
C ASN A 146 6.80 -12.07 8.98
N GLN A 147 7.94 -12.70 8.77
CA GLN A 147 8.34 -13.90 9.52
C GLN A 147 8.49 -13.61 11.02
N ARG A 148 9.17 -12.53 11.38
CA ARG A 148 9.33 -12.12 12.79
C ARG A 148 7.98 -11.84 13.46
N VAL A 149 7.07 -11.16 12.76
CA VAL A 149 5.72 -10.91 13.25
C VAL A 149 4.95 -12.22 13.46
N ALA A 150 5.03 -13.14 12.51
CA ALA A 150 4.39 -14.46 12.64
C ALA A 150 4.97 -15.29 13.79
N GLU A 151 6.28 -15.26 13.99
CA GLU A 151 6.94 -15.92 15.12
C GLU A 151 6.55 -15.30 16.46
N PHE A 152 6.46 -13.98 16.52
CA PHE A 152 5.99 -13.26 17.72
C PHE A 152 4.59 -13.74 18.12
N TYR A 153 3.62 -13.73 17.21
CA TYR A 153 2.27 -14.18 17.50
C TYR A 153 2.19 -15.66 17.86
N LYS A 154 2.98 -16.53 17.24
CA LYS A 154 3.04 -17.96 17.63
C LYS A 154 3.59 -18.15 19.04
N LYS A 155 4.63 -17.42 19.41
CA LYS A 155 5.26 -17.50 20.73
C LYS A 155 4.31 -16.99 21.80
N GLU A 156 3.62 -15.89 21.54
CA GLU A 156 2.68 -15.31 22.49
C GLU A 156 1.42 -16.19 22.67
N ALA A 157 0.88 -16.76 21.59
CA ALA A 157 -0.22 -17.72 21.67
C ALA A 157 0.17 -18.96 22.51
N PHE A 158 1.40 -19.46 22.36
CA PHE A 158 1.92 -20.57 23.13
C PHE A 158 2.09 -20.19 24.62
N ASN A 159 2.64 -19.02 24.93
CA ASN A 159 2.78 -18.54 26.30
C ASN A 159 1.41 -18.39 26.99
N GLN A 160 0.39 -17.99 26.27
CA GLN A 160 -0.95 -17.81 26.76
C GLN A 160 -1.62 -19.14 27.14
N GLU A 161 -1.44 -20.20 26.31
CA GLU A 161 -1.88 -21.55 26.66
C GLU A 161 -1.23 -22.06 27.95
N LEU A 162 0.05 -21.71 28.19
CA LEU A 162 0.79 -22.15 29.36
C LEU A 162 0.46 -21.36 30.63
N THR A 163 0.18 -20.05 30.51
CA THR A 163 0.03 -19.17 31.68
C THR A 163 -1.42 -18.87 32.03
N GLY A 164 -2.37 -19.17 31.14
CA GLY A 164 -3.80 -18.83 31.33
C GLY A 164 -4.05 -17.32 31.46
N SER A 165 -3.08 -16.49 31.07
CA SER A 165 -3.22 -15.03 31.15
C SER A 165 -4.21 -14.51 30.12
N SER A 166 -5.04 -13.54 30.53
CA SER A 166 -6.04 -12.99 29.66
C SER A 166 -5.43 -12.12 28.53
N LEU A 167 -6.08 -12.12 27.36
CA LEU A 167 -5.72 -11.30 26.19
C LEU A 167 -5.92 -9.78 26.39
N ASP A 168 -6.06 -9.32 27.63
CA ASP A 168 -6.25 -7.90 27.98
C ASP A 168 -4.98 -7.05 27.80
N ASP A 169 -3.91 -7.61 27.23
CA ASP A 169 -2.70 -6.84 26.96
C ASP A 169 -2.93 -5.89 25.78
N ALA A 170 -2.65 -4.61 25.98
CA ALA A 170 -2.76 -3.56 24.96
C ALA A 170 -1.99 -3.87 23.66
N ASN A 171 -0.97 -4.72 23.73
CA ASN A 171 -0.20 -5.16 22.57
C ASN A 171 -0.99 -6.00 21.57
N TYR A 172 -2.09 -6.65 21.99
CA TYR A 172 -2.94 -7.45 21.12
C TYR A 172 -4.15 -6.68 20.55
N SER A 173 -4.42 -5.51 21.09
CA SER A 173 -5.53 -4.67 20.64
C SER A 173 -5.23 -3.86 19.37
N VAL A 174 -3.95 -3.78 18.97
CA VAL A 174 -3.52 -3.03 17.78
C VAL A 174 -3.09 -4.00 16.69
N PRO A 175 -3.76 -3.96 15.52
CA PRO A 175 -3.36 -4.80 14.39
C PRO A 175 -2.01 -4.35 13.84
N ILE A 176 -1.15 -5.31 13.52
CA ILE A 176 0.14 -5.05 12.85
C ILE A 176 -0.06 -5.18 11.35
N PRO A 177 0.00 -4.08 10.57
CA PRO A 177 -0.13 -4.13 9.12
C PRO A 177 1.00 -4.95 8.49
N GLN A 178 0.64 -5.81 7.55
CA GLN A 178 1.60 -6.64 6.81
C GLN A 178 1.36 -6.51 5.33
N TYR A 179 2.44 -6.40 4.55
CA TYR A 179 2.39 -6.51 3.11
C TYR A 179 2.78 -7.94 2.72
N ALA A 180 1.89 -8.63 2.03
CA ALA A 180 2.09 -10.00 1.58
C ALA A 180 1.83 -10.14 0.08
N GLU A 181 2.53 -11.05 -0.58
CA GLU A 181 2.30 -11.37 -1.98
C GLU A 181 0.86 -11.90 -2.16
N GLY A 182 0.17 -11.42 -3.18
CA GLY A 182 -1.25 -11.70 -3.43
C GLY A 182 -2.24 -10.82 -2.67
N ALA A 183 -1.81 -10.08 -1.65
CA ALA A 183 -2.64 -9.12 -0.93
C ALA A 183 -2.71 -7.77 -1.67
N SER A 184 -3.68 -6.92 -1.28
CA SER A 184 -3.73 -5.54 -1.76
C SER A 184 -2.90 -4.61 -0.89
N LEU A 185 -2.31 -3.56 -1.48
CA LEU A 185 -1.69 -2.46 -0.73
C LEU A 185 -2.68 -1.73 0.19
N THR A 186 -3.97 -1.77 -0.16
CA THR A 186 -5.05 -1.12 0.60
C THR A 186 -5.77 -2.09 1.53
N SER A 187 -5.19 -3.26 1.82
CA SER A 187 -5.75 -4.21 2.77
C SER A 187 -5.88 -3.60 4.16
N ILE A 188 -7.07 -3.70 4.72
CA ILE A 188 -7.35 -3.26 6.09
C ILE A 188 -7.07 -4.43 7.02
N TRP A 189 -6.20 -4.20 7.99
CA TRP A 189 -5.88 -5.15 9.05
C TRP A 189 -6.66 -4.80 10.30
N ALA A 190 -7.32 -5.80 10.88
CA ALA A 190 -8.09 -5.63 12.10
C ALA A 190 -7.91 -6.84 13.01
N VAL A 191 -8.02 -6.62 14.31
CA VAL A 191 -8.08 -7.69 15.29
C VAL A 191 -9.45 -8.38 15.17
N ARG A 192 -9.45 -9.69 14.97
CA ARG A 192 -10.68 -10.45 14.87
C ARG A 192 -11.30 -10.61 16.26
N SER A 193 -12.49 -10.10 16.44
CA SER A 193 -13.29 -10.39 17.63
C SER A 193 -13.70 -11.86 17.67
N LEU A 194 -13.44 -12.53 18.77
CA LEU A 194 -13.91 -13.91 19.03
C LEU A 194 -15.32 -13.94 19.66
N GLY A 195 -15.94 -12.78 19.85
CA GLY A 195 -17.21 -12.62 20.54
C GLY A 195 -17.01 -12.29 22.02
N ILE A 196 -18.10 -12.33 22.75
CA ILE A 196 -18.11 -12.11 24.20
C ILE A 196 -18.08 -13.49 24.86
N ASP A 197 -17.14 -13.72 25.75
CA ASP A 197 -17.09 -14.93 26.55
C ASP A 197 -18.31 -14.97 27.49
N PRO A 198 -19.21 -15.97 27.37
CA PRO A 198 -20.42 -16.03 28.18
C PRO A 198 -20.15 -16.23 29.68
N THR A 199 -18.93 -16.64 30.07
CA THR A 199 -18.57 -16.88 31.48
C THR A 199 -18.00 -15.61 32.13
N THR A 200 -17.25 -14.79 31.41
CA THR A 200 -16.59 -13.61 31.96
C THR A 200 -17.24 -12.28 31.53
N GLY A 201 -18.09 -12.31 30.51
CA GLY A 201 -18.74 -11.12 29.95
C GLY A 201 -17.78 -10.17 29.21
N LYS A 202 -16.58 -10.62 28.86
CA LYS A 202 -15.54 -9.86 28.15
C LYS A 202 -15.34 -10.36 26.72
#